data_fcf23b6ac6a742774f0573fdb408fdfb
#
_entry.id   fcf23b6ac6a742774f0573fdb408fdfb
#
_cell.length_a   1.000
_cell.length_b   1.000
_cell.length_c   1.000
_cell.angle_alpha   90.00
_cell.angle_beta   90.00
_cell.angle_gamma   90.00
#
_symmetry.space_group_name_H-M   'P 1'
#
loop_
_entity.id
_entity.type
_entity.pdbx_description
1 polymer ?
#
loop_
_entity_poly.entity_id
_entity_poly.type
_entity_poly.pdbx_seq_one_letter_code
_entity_poly.pdbx_strand_id
1 'polypeptide(L)'
;YPYFLGSKPCIADFGMMAPMYGHLGRDPKPLALMQEYAVRVFRWTERMNRPEPDFGEFEFEKEEYLSNDEVPETLIEILRHFAVDFVPETNAACHAINKWLQENPSVESGQEAQRFLTMCHFEVDGVQISSVAQPFRFYLLARLQRIYEDADESEQNSILNLLKSCDMDSLLDMKLTRAVLMQNNLEVWGPITREV
;
A
#
# COMPACT_ATOMS: atom_id res chain seq x y z
N TYR A 1 6.54 -4.94 -19.88
CA TYR A 1 5.71 -3.72 -19.95
C TYR A 1 6.48 -2.52 -19.39
N PRO A 2 6.21 -1.29 -19.88
CA PRO A 2 6.83 -0.08 -19.35
C PRO A 2 6.32 0.37 -17.98
N TYR A 3 5.15 -0.10 -17.55
CA TYR A 3 4.47 0.24 -16.29
C TYR A 3 3.89 -0.99 -15.61
N PHE A 4 3.39 -0.85 -14.38
CA PHE A 4 2.93 -1.99 -13.56
C PHE A 4 1.79 -2.81 -14.20
N LEU A 5 0.84 -2.14 -14.84
CA LEU A 5 -0.35 -2.78 -15.41
C LEU A 5 -0.44 -2.64 -16.94
N GLY A 6 0.69 -2.65 -17.64
CA GLY A 6 0.73 -2.61 -19.11
C GLY A 6 1.58 -1.47 -19.66
N SER A 7 1.10 -0.87 -20.75
CA SER A 7 1.82 0.19 -21.49
C SER A 7 1.31 1.59 -21.17
N LYS A 8 0.46 1.71 -20.14
CA LYS A 8 -0.08 2.97 -19.65
C LYS A 8 0.17 3.10 -18.14
N PRO A 9 0.65 4.26 -17.63
CA PRO A 9 0.88 4.43 -16.20
C PRO A 9 -0.43 4.39 -15.43
N CYS A 10 -0.46 3.66 -14.32
CA CYS A 10 -1.57 3.57 -13.39
C CYS A 10 -1.27 4.34 -12.09
N ILE A 11 -2.24 4.42 -11.19
CA ILE A 11 -2.07 5.13 -9.92
C ILE A 11 -0.92 4.56 -9.07
N ALA A 12 -0.63 3.27 -9.19
CA ALA A 12 0.49 2.63 -8.48
C ALA A 12 1.85 3.13 -9.00
N ASP A 13 1.99 3.36 -10.32
CA ASP A 13 3.19 3.95 -10.90
C ASP A 13 3.44 5.36 -10.32
N PHE A 14 2.41 6.19 -10.23
CA PHE A 14 2.53 7.53 -9.63
C PHE A 14 2.82 7.47 -8.13
N GLY A 15 2.22 6.54 -7.40
CA GLY A 15 2.49 6.33 -5.98
C GLY A 15 3.95 5.91 -5.73
N MET A 16 4.45 4.98 -6.54
CA MET A 16 5.83 4.49 -6.46
C MET A 16 6.87 5.51 -6.94
N MET A 17 6.51 6.35 -7.91
CA MET A 17 7.40 7.39 -8.42
C MET A 17 7.85 8.36 -7.33
N ALA A 18 6.98 8.72 -6.39
CA ALA A 18 7.31 9.66 -5.33
C ALA A 18 8.51 9.21 -4.46
N PRO A 19 8.53 8.02 -3.82
CA PRO A 19 9.69 7.55 -3.09
C PRO A 19 10.89 7.22 -4.01
N MET A 20 10.65 6.65 -5.17
CA MET A 20 11.73 6.22 -6.07
C MET A 20 12.49 7.38 -6.70
N TYR A 21 11.77 8.42 -7.17
CA TYR A 21 12.40 9.61 -7.75
C TYR A 21 12.76 10.65 -6.69
N GLY A 22 11.84 10.95 -5.77
CA GLY A 22 11.98 12.03 -4.80
C GLY A 22 12.99 11.75 -3.67
N HIS A 23 13.17 10.46 -3.31
CA HIS A 23 14.10 10.03 -2.27
C HIS A 23 15.23 9.16 -2.83
N LEU A 24 14.95 7.91 -3.19
CA LEU A 24 15.99 6.96 -3.58
C LEU A 24 16.78 7.40 -4.82
N GLY A 25 16.14 8.07 -5.78
CA GLY A 25 16.79 8.65 -6.96
C GLY A 25 17.61 9.92 -6.68
N ARG A 26 17.53 10.49 -5.48
CA ARG A 26 18.29 11.67 -5.05
C ARG A 26 19.42 11.34 -4.09
N ASP A 27 19.29 10.25 -3.35
CA ASP A 27 20.32 9.79 -2.43
C ASP A 27 21.44 9.06 -3.19
N PRO A 28 22.72 9.45 -3.01
CA PRO A 28 23.83 8.93 -3.83
C PRO A 28 23.95 7.40 -3.82
N LYS A 29 23.73 6.74 -2.68
CA LYS A 29 23.89 5.29 -2.57
C LYS A 29 22.76 4.52 -3.23
N PRO A 30 21.47 4.78 -2.95
CA PRO A 30 20.38 4.13 -3.67
C PRO A 30 20.40 4.41 -5.18
N LEU A 31 20.71 5.65 -5.59
CA LEU A 31 20.86 6.01 -7.00
C LEU A 31 21.90 5.14 -7.69
N ALA A 32 23.10 5.01 -7.10
CA ALA A 32 24.17 4.17 -7.63
C ALA A 32 23.73 2.70 -7.76
N LEU A 33 23.03 2.16 -6.74
CA LEU A 33 22.48 0.80 -6.77
C LEU A 33 21.47 0.61 -7.91
N MET A 34 20.56 1.58 -8.11
CA MET A 34 19.61 1.51 -9.24
C MET A 34 20.32 1.54 -10.59
N GLN A 35 21.34 2.38 -10.75
CA GLN A 35 22.09 2.47 -12.00
C GLN A 35 22.95 1.23 -12.28
N GLU A 36 23.48 0.59 -11.25
CA GLU A 36 24.36 -0.56 -11.36
C GLU A 36 23.59 -1.89 -11.49
N TYR A 37 22.56 -2.09 -10.67
CA TYR A 37 21.89 -3.38 -10.55
C TYR A 37 20.44 -3.40 -11.03
N ALA A 38 19.78 -2.24 -11.13
CA ALA A 38 18.37 -2.12 -11.47
C ALA A 38 18.10 -1.04 -12.52
N VAL A 39 18.87 -1.08 -13.60
CA VAL A 39 18.84 -0.06 -14.67
C VAL A 39 17.43 0.15 -15.27
N ARG A 40 16.59 -0.89 -15.30
CA ARG A 40 15.21 -0.78 -15.78
C ARG A 40 14.34 0.04 -14.82
N VAL A 41 14.54 -0.12 -13.50
CA VAL A 41 13.89 0.70 -12.48
C VAL A 41 14.36 2.14 -12.58
N PHE A 42 15.67 2.37 -12.74
CA PHE A 42 16.20 3.72 -12.95
C PHE A 42 15.57 4.38 -14.17
N ARG A 43 15.50 3.68 -15.32
CA ARG A 43 14.86 4.19 -16.54
C ARG A 43 13.36 4.43 -16.37
N TRP A 44 12.69 3.57 -15.61
CA TRP A 44 11.28 3.78 -15.27
C TRP A 44 11.08 5.06 -14.44
N THR A 45 11.91 5.35 -13.44
CA THR A 45 11.84 6.59 -12.66
C THR A 45 12.04 7.83 -13.52
N GLU A 46 12.99 7.79 -14.46
CA GLU A 46 13.23 8.87 -15.42
C GLU A 46 12.04 9.05 -16.38
N ARG A 47 11.44 7.96 -16.86
CA ARG A 47 10.26 7.98 -17.73
C ARG A 47 9.05 8.58 -17.00
N MET A 48 8.80 8.17 -15.76
CA MET A 48 7.71 8.72 -14.94
C MET A 48 7.84 10.23 -14.66
N ASN A 49 9.05 10.77 -14.72
CA ASN A 49 9.32 12.19 -14.50
C ASN A 49 9.22 13.04 -15.78
N ARG A 50 8.86 12.46 -16.91
CA ARG A 50 8.72 13.19 -18.19
C ARG A 50 7.25 13.54 -18.48
N PRO A 51 6.98 14.69 -19.14
CA PRO A 51 5.62 15.04 -19.54
C PRO A 51 5.07 14.15 -20.65
N GLU A 52 5.97 13.58 -21.48
CA GLU A 52 5.62 12.66 -22.55
C GLU A 52 6.33 11.33 -22.33
N PRO A 53 5.61 10.19 -22.43
CA PRO A 53 6.21 8.88 -22.29
C PRO A 53 7.25 8.66 -23.40
N ASP A 54 8.41 8.14 -23.01
CA ASP A 54 9.42 7.66 -23.95
C ASP A 54 9.33 6.13 -24.03
N PHE A 55 8.77 5.65 -25.13
CA PHE A 55 8.53 4.23 -25.36
C PHE A 55 9.63 3.56 -26.21
N GLY A 56 10.79 4.19 -26.40
CA GLY A 56 11.83 3.66 -27.27
C GLY A 56 12.26 2.21 -26.99
N GLU A 57 12.09 1.74 -25.75
CA GLU A 57 12.32 0.33 -25.37
C GLU A 57 11.09 -0.56 -25.62
N PHE A 58 9.92 0.04 -25.89
CA PHE A 58 8.61 -0.61 -25.96
C PHE A 58 7.81 -0.10 -27.19
N GLU A 59 8.49 0.21 -28.27
CA GLU A 59 7.89 0.84 -29.49
C GLU A 59 6.74 0.04 -30.11
N PHE A 60 6.65 -1.26 -29.83
CA PHE A 60 5.58 -2.12 -30.32
C PHE A 60 4.40 -2.26 -29.36
N GLU A 61 4.50 -1.69 -28.17
CA GLU A 61 3.43 -1.73 -27.19
C GLU A 61 2.37 -0.66 -27.53
N LYS A 62 1.11 -1.06 -27.47
CA LYS A 62 0.01 -0.10 -27.52
C LYS A 62 -0.15 0.58 -26.17
N GLU A 63 -0.60 1.81 -26.15
CA GLU A 63 -0.89 2.56 -24.93
C GLU A 63 -2.20 2.07 -24.28
N GLU A 64 -2.16 0.86 -23.73
CA GLU A 64 -3.30 0.16 -23.15
C GLU A 64 -2.92 -0.44 -21.78
N TYR A 65 -3.90 -0.64 -20.91
CA TYR A 65 -3.77 -1.52 -19.75
C TYR A 65 -3.88 -2.98 -20.17
N LEU A 66 -3.37 -3.88 -19.34
CA LEU A 66 -3.58 -5.31 -19.53
C LEU A 66 -5.08 -5.63 -19.53
N SER A 67 -5.49 -6.55 -20.40
CA SER A 67 -6.89 -6.94 -20.54
C SER A 67 -7.35 -7.83 -19.39
N ASN A 68 -8.67 -7.82 -19.10
CA ASN A 68 -9.30 -8.70 -18.13
C ASN A 68 -8.71 -8.63 -16.71
N ASP A 69 -8.31 -7.43 -16.28
CA ASP A 69 -7.71 -7.17 -14.96
C ASP A 69 -6.48 -8.07 -14.67
N GLU A 70 -5.75 -8.45 -15.70
CA GLU A 70 -4.53 -9.25 -15.58
C GLU A 70 -3.49 -8.52 -14.73
N VAL A 71 -3.00 -9.21 -13.70
CA VAL A 71 -1.88 -8.75 -12.87
C VAL A 71 -0.64 -9.55 -13.24
N PRO A 72 0.42 -8.91 -13.79
CA PRO A 72 1.62 -9.63 -14.24
C PRO A 72 2.33 -10.30 -13.06
N GLU A 73 2.94 -11.48 -13.29
CA GLU A 73 3.73 -12.20 -12.28
C GLU A 73 4.84 -11.33 -11.66
N THR A 74 5.44 -10.45 -12.45
CA THR A 74 6.44 -9.50 -11.95
C THR A 74 5.89 -8.51 -10.92
N LEU A 75 4.62 -8.11 -11.04
CA LEU A 75 3.97 -7.28 -10.01
C LEU A 75 3.61 -8.12 -8.79
N ILE A 76 3.15 -9.35 -8.96
CA ILE A 76 2.90 -10.29 -7.86
C ILE A 76 4.18 -10.52 -7.05
N GLU A 77 5.32 -10.69 -7.73
CA GLU A 77 6.63 -10.84 -7.07
C GLU A 77 7.00 -9.59 -6.24
N ILE A 78 6.79 -8.40 -6.79
CA ILE A 78 6.99 -7.13 -6.05
C ILE A 78 6.08 -7.08 -4.81
N LEU A 79 4.81 -7.44 -4.94
CA LEU A 79 3.86 -7.47 -3.82
C LEU A 79 4.27 -8.48 -2.74
N ARG A 80 4.78 -9.65 -3.10
CA ARG A 80 5.34 -10.62 -2.14
C ARG A 80 6.51 -10.02 -1.35
N HIS A 81 7.40 -9.29 -2.01
CA HIS A 81 8.47 -8.59 -1.31
C HIS A 81 7.97 -7.51 -0.36
N PHE A 82 6.93 -6.76 -0.74
CA PHE A 82 6.31 -5.81 0.18
C PHE A 82 5.57 -6.46 1.33
N ALA A 83 4.99 -7.64 1.14
CA ALA A 83 4.27 -8.35 2.18
C ALA A 83 5.15 -8.71 3.38
N VAL A 84 6.45 -8.95 3.15
CA VAL A 84 7.40 -9.40 4.19
C VAL A 84 7.47 -8.46 5.40
N ASP A 85 7.40 -7.16 5.18
CA ASP A 85 7.43 -6.15 6.25
C ASP A 85 6.09 -5.41 6.40
N PHE A 86 5.39 -5.14 5.33
CA PHE A 86 4.13 -4.38 5.34
C PHE A 86 3.01 -5.10 6.10
N VAL A 87 2.88 -6.43 5.93
CA VAL A 87 1.83 -7.22 6.58
C VAL A 87 2.07 -7.33 8.09
N PRO A 88 3.25 -7.73 8.59
CA PRO A 88 3.54 -7.75 10.03
C PRO A 88 3.41 -6.38 10.69
N GLU A 89 3.92 -5.32 10.06
CA GLU A 89 3.78 -3.96 10.56
C GLU A 89 2.31 -3.53 10.66
N THR A 90 1.52 -3.80 9.62
CA THR A 90 0.09 -3.42 9.58
C THR A 90 -0.70 -4.19 10.64
N ASN A 91 -0.43 -5.47 10.82
CA ASN A 91 -1.04 -6.29 11.86
C ASN A 91 -0.71 -5.76 13.27
N ALA A 92 0.57 -5.49 13.54
CA ALA A 92 1.01 -4.94 14.82
C ALA A 92 0.38 -3.55 15.09
N ALA A 93 0.30 -2.70 14.07
CA ALA A 93 -0.36 -1.40 14.16
C ALA A 93 -1.87 -1.54 14.44
N CYS A 94 -2.55 -2.50 13.78
CA CYS A 94 -3.96 -2.81 14.03
C CYS A 94 -4.21 -3.16 15.50
N HIS A 95 -3.43 -4.09 16.03
CA HIS A 95 -3.54 -4.50 17.43
C HIS A 95 -3.24 -3.35 18.41
N ALA A 96 -2.17 -2.58 18.15
CA ALA A 96 -1.79 -1.46 19.01
C ALA A 96 -2.87 -0.36 19.04
N ILE A 97 -3.45 -0.01 17.89
CA ILE A 97 -4.52 0.99 17.80
C ILE A 97 -5.79 0.49 18.48
N ASN A 98 -6.21 -0.76 18.23
CA ASN A 98 -7.40 -1.33 18.88
C ASN A 98 -7.24 -1.41 20.40
N LYS A 99 -6.06 -1.79 20.91
CA LYS A 99 -5.74 -1.74 22.34
C LYS A 99 -5.83 -0.32 22.87
N TRP A 100 -5.25 0.66 22.17
CA TRP A 100 -5.32 2.05 22.56
C TRP A 100 -6.76 2.56 22.62
N LEU A 101 -7.61 2.21 21.64
CA LEU A 101 -9.04 2.56 21.63
C LEU A 101 -9.79 1.94 22.83
N GLN A 102 -9.47 0.70 23.17
CA GLN A 102 -10.03 0.03 24.36
C GLN A 102 -9.65 0.73 25.67
N GLU A 103 -8.40 1.20 25.77
CA GLU A 103 -7.88 1.94 26.93
C GLU A 103 -8.39 3.41 26.97
N ASN A 104 -8.94 3.93 25.85
CA ASN A 104 -9.44 5.30 25.71
C ASN A 104 -10.91 5.32 25.26
N PRO A 105 -11.85 4.77 26.05
CA PRO A 105 -13.27 4.63 25.66
C PRO A 105 -14.01 5.98 25.51
N SER A 106 -13.43 7.09 26.01
CA SER A 106 -13.97 8.44 25.88
C SER A 106 -13.76 9.09 24.53
N VAL A 107 -13.06 8.42 23.59
CA VAL A 107 -12.88 8.92 22.22
C VAL A 107 -14.23 9.01 21.52
N GLU A 108 -14.55 10.17 20.96
CA GLU A 108 -15.79 10.45 20.27
C GLU A 108 -15.60 10.54 18.75
N SER A 109 -16.71 10.34 18.02
CA SER A 109 -16.71 10.56 16.56
C SER A 109 -16.49 12.03 16.25
N GLY A 110 -15.63 12.33 15.26
CA GLY A 110 -15.20 13.68 14.89
C GLY A 110 -13.97 14.18 15.64
N GLN A 111 -13.53 13.50 16.70
CA GLN A 111 -12.26 13.79 17.37
C GLN A 111 -11.08 13.43 16.47
N GLU A 112 -10.01 14.23 16.49
CA GLU A 112 -8.81 13.99 15.69
C GLU A 112 -8.18 12.63 16.00
N ALA A 113 -7.90 11.86 14.95
CA ALA A 113 -7.13 10.63 15.00
C ALA A 113 -5.67 10.97 14.76
N GLN A 114 -4.91 11.17 15.82
CA GLN A 114 -3.53 11.63 15.74
C GLN A 114 -2.64 10.67 14.94
N ARG A 115 -1.78 11.21 14.07
CA ARG A 115 -0.85 10.41 13.25
C ARG A 115 0.17 9.64 14.09
N PHE A 116 0.60 10.21 15.20
CA PHE A 116 1.49 9.57 16.18
C PHE A 116 0.66 9.11 17.38
N LEU A 117 -0.12 8.05 17.21
CA LEU A 117 -1.05 7.61 18.25
C LEU A 117 -0.34 6.80 19.34
N THR A 118 0.36 5.75 18.93
CA THR A 118 1.08 4.82 19.83
C THR A 118 2.17 4.09 19.06
N MET A 119 3.00 3.33 19.75
CA MET A 119 4.03 2.47 19.14
C MET A 119 3.49 1.06 18.92
N CYS A 120 3.92 0.42 17.84
CA CYS A 120 3.74 -1.00 17.60
C CYS A 120 5.09 -1.69 17.42
N HIS A 121 5.14 -2.99 17.67
CA HIS A 121 6.34 -3.82 17.59
C HIS A 121 6.05 -5.07 16.77
N PHE A 122 6.95 -5.40 15.87
CA PHE A 122 6.83 -6.58 15.00
C PHE A 122 8.23 -7.10 14.67
N GLU A 123 8.30 -8.24 14.01
CA GLU A 123 9.55 -8.88 13.63
C GLU A 123 9.57 -9.10 12.11
N VAL A 124 10.72 -8.83 11.50
CA VAL A 124 11.01 -9.16 10.10
C VAL A 124 12.38 -9.84 10.05
N ASP A 125 12.42 -11.05 9.51
CA ASP A 125 13.66 -11.84 9.36
C ASP A 125 14.48 -11.98 10.67
N GLY A 126 13.79 -12.16 11.80
CA GLY A 126 14.41 -12.28 13.12
C GLY A 126 14.85 -10.94 13.74
N VAL A 127 14.59 -9.82 13.09
CA VAL A 127 14.89 -8.48 13.60
C VAL A 127 13.65 -7.85 14.20
N GLN A 128 13.75 -7.44 15.48
CA GLN A 128 12.68 -6.70 16.16
C GLN A 128 12.66 -5.25 15.70
N ILE A 129 11.50 -4.80 15.22
CA ILE A 129 11.28 -3.46 14.70
C ILE A 129 10.21 -2.76 15.54
N SER A 130 10.42 -1.46 15.78
CA SER A 130 9.43 -0.58 16.42
C SER A 130 9.01 0.49 15.42
N SER A 131 7.72 0.67 15.24
CA SER A 131 7.14 1.67 14.34
C SER A 131 5.99 2.42 15.00
N VAL A 132 5.61 3.54 14.43
CA VAL A 132 4.44 4.30 14.89
C VAL A 132 3.18 3.70 14.30
N ALA A 133 2.22 3.34 15.17
CA ALA A 133 0.90 2.89 14.74
C ALA A 133 0.06 4.12 14.31
N GLN A 134 -0.08 4.28 13.00
CA GLN A 134 -0.76 5.42 12.37
C GLN A 134 -2.20 5.06 11.97
N PRO A 135 -3.23 5.73 12.49
CA PRO A 135 -4.62 5.49 12.08
C PRO A 135 -4.89 5.72 10.59
N PHE A 136 -4.17 6.64 9.96
CA PHE A 136 -4.32 6.94 8.52
C PHE A 136 -4.11 5.71 7.63
N ARG A 137 -3.22 4.78 7.99
CA ARG A 137 -3.04 3.50 7.28
C ARG A 137 -4.36 2.76 7.13
N PHE A 138 -5.18 2.74 8.19
CA PHE A 138 -6.46 2.03 8.20
C PHE A 138 -7.59 2.79 7.50
N TYR A 139 -7.49 4.11 7.37
CA TYR A 139 -8.35 4.85 6.45
C TYR A 139 -8.15 4.38 4.99
N LEU A 140 -6.90 4.18 4.57
CA LEU A 140 -6.60 3.67 3.22
C LEU A 140 -6.98 2.20 3.07
N LEU A 141 -6.62 1.36 4.05
CA LEU A 141 -6.92 -0.07 4.02
C LEU A 141 -8.43 -0.35 3.98
N ALA A 142 -9.22 0.38 4.77
CA ALA A 142 -10.69 0.24 4.78
C ALA A 142 -11.32 0.53 3.42
N ARG A 143 -10.73 1.38 2.58
CA ARG A 143 -11.21 1.64 1.22
C ARG A 143 -11.01 0.43 0.31
N LEU A 144 -9.87 -0.26 0.44
CA LEU A 144 -9.59 -1.50 -0.30
C LEU A 144 -10.47 -2.65 0.19
N GLN A 145 -10.63 -2.78 1.51
CA GLN A 145 -11.52 -3.79 2.11
C GLN A 145 -12.97 -3.61 1.64
N ARG A 146 -13.45 -2.37 1.52
CA ARG A 146 -14.79 -2.07 1.00
C ARG A 146 -14.95 -2.52 -0.45
N ILE A 147 -13.95 -2.30 -1.31
CA ILE A 147 -13.99 -2.78 -2.70
C ILE A 147 -14.17 -4.30 -2.73
N TYR A 148 -13.46 -5.02 -1.87
CA TYR A 148 -13.61 -6.46 -1.72
C TYR A 148 -15.00 -6.84 -1.18
N GLU A 149 -15.51 -6.15 -0.17
CA GLU A 149 -16.82 -6.42 0.45
C GLU A 149 -17.99 -6.14 -0.51
N ASP A 150 -17.88 -5.11 -1.36
CA ASP A 150 -18.90 -4.71 -2.34
C ASP A 150 -18.85 -5.55 -3.64
N ALA A 151 -17.78 -6.32 -3.86
CA ALA A 151 -17.60 -7.18 -5.02
C ALA A 151 -18.54 -8.40 -4.98
N ASP A 152 -18.88 -8.96 -6.14
CA ASP A 152 -19.61 -10.22 -6.20
C ASP A 152 -18.74 -11.42 -5.80
N GLU A 153 -19.35 -12.59 -5.59
CA GLU A 153 -18.65 -13.80 -5.11
C GLU A 153 -17.50 -14.23 -6.04
N SER A 154 -17.67 -14.07 -7.35
CA SER A 154 -16.63 -14.41 -8.35
C SER A 154 -15.43 -13.46 -8.25
N GLU A 155 -15.73 -12.17 -8.14
CA GLU A 155 -14.72 -11.12 -7.98
C GLU A 155 -13.99 -11.26 -6.63
N GLN A 156 -14.73 -11.49 -5.52
CA GLN A 156 -14.16 -11.75 -4.21
C GLN A 156 -13.18 -12.94 -4.22
N ASN A 157 -13.57 -14.05 -4.88
CA ASN A 157 -12.70 -15.20 -5.03
C ASN A 157 -11.43 -14.87 -5.84
N SER A 158 -11.55 -14.07 -6.89
CA SER A 158 -10.41 -13.64 -7.71
C SER A 158 -9.46 -12.75 -6.92
N ILE A 159 -9.97 -11.76 -6.19
CA ILE A 159 -9.20 -10.86 -5.31
C ILE A 159 -8.51 -11.68 -4.21
N LEU A 160 -9.23 -12.58 -3.54
CA LEU A 160 -8.68 -13.40 -2.47
C LEU A 160 -7.54 -14.31 -2.97
N ASN A 161 -7.71 -14.92 -4.16
CA ASN A 161 -6.67 -15.74 -4.76
C ASN A 161 -5.43 -14.92 -5.11
N LEU A 162 -5.59 -13.71 -5.64
CA LEU A 162 -4.50 -12.79 -5.90
C LEU A 162 -3.76 -12.42 -4.60
N LEU A 163 -4.50 -12.01 -3.57
CA LEU A 163 -3.90 -11.64 -2.28
C LEU A 163 -3.16 -12.81 -1.63
N LYS A 164 -3.71 -14.03 -1.69
CA LYS A 164 -3.01 -15.24 -1.25
C LYS A 164 -1.73 -15.51 -2.04
N SER A 165 -1.73 -15.22 -3.34
CA SER A 165 -0.54 -15.43 -4.17
C SER A 165 0.62 -14.50 -3.82
N CYS A 166 0.36 -13.42 -3.10
CA CYS A 166 1.37 -12.45 -2.64
C CYS A 166 1.43 -12.29 -1.10
N ASP A 167 0.87 -13.25 -0.33
CA ASP A 167 0.90 -13.29 1.14
C ASP A 167 0.27 -12.06 1.82
N MET A 168 -0.78 -11.48 1.18
CA MET A 168 -1.46 -10.26 1.65
C MET A 168 -2.93 -10.47 2.05
N ASP A 169 -3.46 -11.69 2.00
CA ASP A 169 -4.87 -11.98 2.26
C ASP A 169 -5.33 -11.60 3.68
N SER A 170 -4.44 -11.70 4.66
CA SER A 170 -4.72 -11.28 6.04
C SER A 170 -5.06 -9.79 6.19
N LEU A 171 -4.68 -8.94 5.21
CA LEU A 171 -5.05 -7.52 5.21
C LEU A 171 -6.57 -7.29 5.16
N LEU A 172 -7.34 -8.25 4.63
CA LEU A 172 -8.80 -8.17 4.60
C LEU A 172 -9.44 -8.19 5.99
N ASP A 173 -8.78 -8.82 6.96
CA ASP A 173 -9.26 -8.98 8.34
C ASP A 173 -8.70 -7.95 9.31
N MET A 174 -7.70 -7.16 8.92
CA MET A 174 -7.07 -6.14 9.76
C MET A 174 -7.95 -4.89 9.85
N LYS A 175 -8.94 -4.91 10.74
CA LYS A 175 -9.94 -3.84 10.91
C LYS A 175 -9.82 -3.20 12.29
N LEU A 176 -9.97 -1.89 12.34
CA LEU A 176 -10.07 -1.17 13.60
C LEU A 176 -11.49 -1.29 14.18
N THR A 177 -11.60 -1.24 15.51
CA THR A 177 -12.89 -1.21 16.23
C THR A 177 -13.63 0.11 16.05
N ARG A 178 -12.96 1.14 15.54
CA ARG A 178 -13.54 2.43 15.20
C ARG A 178 -13.00 2.89 13.83
N ALA A 179 -13.90 3.36 12.98
CA ALA A 179 -13.50 3.87 11.66
C ALA A 179 -12.57 5.08 11.77
N VAL A 180 -11.70 5.25 10.77
CA VAL A 180 -10.96 6.50 10.55
C VAL A 180 -11.54 7.17 9.31
N LEU A 181 -11.87 8.45 9.42
CA LEU A 181 -12.49 9.25 8.37
C LEU A 181 -11.64 10.49 8.08
N MET A 182 -11.86 11.08 6.91
CA MET A 182 -11.28 12.39 6.56
C MET A 182 -12.36 13.46 6.65
N GLN A 183 -12.15 14.47 7.48
CA GLN A 183 -13.01 15.65 7.58
C GLN A 183 -12.16 16.92 7.58
N ASN A 184 -12.43 17.84 6.68
CA ASN A 184 -11.69 19.11 6.55
C ASN A 184 -10.16 18.92 6.46
N ASN A 185 -9.72 17.91 5.70
CA ASN A 185 -8.31 17.49 5.54
C ASN A 185 -7.62 17.02 6.84
N LEU A 186 -8.38 16.62 7.84
CA LEU A 186 -7.89 15.99 9.07
C LEU A 186 -8.41 14.56 9.18
N GLU A 187 -7.58 13.67 9.71
CA GLU A 187 -7.98 12.34 10.12
C GLU A 187 -8.79 12.46 11.42
N VAL A 188 -10.00 11.90 11.43
CA VAL A 188 -10.87 11.88 12.60
C VAL A 188 -11.41 10.49 12.88
N TRP A 189 -11.68 10.20 14.14
CA TRP A 189 -12.38 8.98 14.52
C TRP A 189 -13.82 9.01 14.04
N GLY A 190 -14.25 7.94 13.41
CA GLY A 190 -15.61 7.70 12.98
C GLY A 190 -16.43 6.91 13.99
N PRO A 191 -17.54 6.27 13.58
CA PRO A 191 -18.34 5.40 14.42
C PRO A 191 -17.58 4.13 14.80
N ILE A 192 -18.05 3.46 15.86
CA ILE A 192 -17.63 2.11 16.24
C ILE A 192 -18.05 1.16 15.11
N THR A 193 -17.15 0.34 14.64
CA THR A 193 -17.35 -0.60 13.55
C THR A 193 -17.50 -2.05 14.02
N ARG A 194 -16.93 -2.37 15.19
CA ARG A 194 -17.03 -3.69 15.84
C ARG A 194 -17.11 -3.47 17.36
N GLU A 195 -17.95 -4.24 18.04
CA GLU A 195 -17.86 -4.42 19.49
C GLU A 195 -16.66 -5.34 19.78
N VAL A 196 -15.92 -5.01 20.84
CA VAL A 196 -14.74 -5.77 21.29
C VAL A 196 -15.18 -7.02 22.03
#